data_e4f264ca6fbf582d3e6dc30085edcdc4
#
_entry.id   e4f264ca6fbf582d3e6dc30085edcdc4
#
_cell.length_a   1.000
_cell.length_b   1.000
_cell.length_c   1.000
_cell.angle_alpha   90.00
_cell.angle_beta   90.00
_cell.angle_gamma   90.00
#
_symmetry.space_group_name_H-M   'P 1'
#
loop_
_entity.id
_entity.type
_entity.pdbx_description
1 polymer ?
#
loop_
_entity_poly.entity_id
_entity_poly.type
_entity_poly.pdbx_seq_one_letter_code
_entity_poly.pdbx_strand_id
1 'polypeptide(L)'
;MSLKNAFTIIFGKLMVKTLHLLGRDAGNFPGLVLWTINKDCLKAFKVDCPIVAVTGTNGKTSVTNYLSHIFASGGKKIITNPEGNNLDTGICSLLLNHCDMRGRVHADYLVLETDESHVPVVYSKLNLQTLVLLNFFRDQLDRNGEVETLILKVKKFLETFEGNVVLNADDPNVARLGLANPNNKNIHYFSVDRYQGATDKPYEVGEGKFCPFCDTELVYDYYQYSHIGKFHCPKCGFGNIEPEVEIKNVDLT
;
A
#
# COMPACT_ATOMS: atom_id res chain seq x y z
N MET A 1 22.51 -9.02 16.83
CA MET A 1 21.92 -7.63 16.81
C MET A 1 23.07 -6.66 16.99
N SER A 2 23.18 -5.63 16.14
CA SER A 2 24.23 -4.61 16.34
C SER A 2 23.95 -3.80 17.61
N LEU A 3 24.99 -3.18 18.21
CA LEU A 3 24.82 -2.32 19.38
C LEU A 3 23.83 -1.16 19.11
N LYS A 4 23.86 -0.60 17.90
CA LYS A 4 22.94 0.44 17.44
C LYS A 4 21.47 -0.04 17.46
N ASN A 5 21.22 -1.25 16.95
CA ASN A 5 19.88 -1.83 16.94
C ASN A 5 19.37 -2.18 18.34
N ALA A 6 20.26 -2.69 19.21
CA ALA A 6 19.94 -2.94 20.61
C ALA A 6 19.54 -1.65 21.33
N PHE A 7 20.33 -0.60 21.15
CA PHE A 7 20.01 0.72 21.70
C PHE A 7 18.64 1.23 21.20
N THR A 8 18.37 1.15 19.89
CA THR A 8 17.10 1.56 19.30
C THR A 8 15.90 0.87 19.98
N ILE A 9 15.98 -0.46 20.16
CA ILE A 9 14.88 -1.22 20.78
C ILE A 9 14.73 -0.89 22.27
N ILE A 10 15.82 -0.90 23.04
CA ILE A 10 15.77 -0.65 24.48
C ILE A 10 15.28 0.76 24.77
N PHE A 11 15.85 1.76 24.09
CA PHE A 11 15.45 3.16 24.25
C PHE A 11 13.98 3.36 23.87
N GLY A 12 13.54 2.81 22.74
CA GLY A 12 12.14 2.90 22.30
C GLY A 12 11.18 2.23 23.29
N LYS A 13 11.50 1.02 23.79
CA LYS A 13 10.69 0.32 24.79
C LYS A 13 10.59 1.09 26.11
N LEU A 14 11.69 1.68 26.55
CA LEU A 14 11.68 2.53 27.75
C LEU A 14 10.75 3.74 27.55
N MET A 15 10.81 4.39 26.41
CA MET A 15 9.95 5.53 26.06
C MET A 15 8.47 5.12 26.03
N VAL A 16 8.12 4.02 25.38
CA VAL A 16 6.74 3.49 25.37
C VAL A 16 6.27 3.22 26.80
N LYS A 17 7.08 2.53 27.62
CA LYS A 17 6.75 2.24 29.00
C LYS A 17 6.51 3.52 29.83
N THR A 18 7.35 4.53 29.64
CA THR A 18 7.21 5.81 30.34
C THR A 18 5.92 6.53 29.94
N LEU A 19 5.56 6.54 28.65
CA LEU A 19 4.30 7.12 28.17
C LEU A 19 3.09 6.44 28.78
N HIS A 20 3.07 5.11 28.79
CA HIS A 20 1.98 4.33 29.41
C HIS A 20 1.87 4.60 30.92
N LEU A 21 2.99 4.73 31.66
CA LEU A 21 2.99 5.09 33.07
C LEU A 21 2.42 6.51 33.32
N LEU A 22 2.54 7.39 32.33
CA LEU A 22 1.94 8.74 32.37
C LEU A 22 0.49 8.77 31.86
N GLY A 23 -0.12 7.59 31.62
CA GLY A 23 -1.50 7.47 31.13
C GLY A 23 -1.68 7.95 29.68
N ARG A 24 -0.61 8.00 28.90
CA ARG A 24 -0.65 8.44 27.50
C ARG A 24 -0.44 7.26 26.55
N ASP A 25 -1.24 7.20 25.51
CA ASP A 25 -0.96 6.30 24.39
C ASP A 25 0.30 6.72 23.67
N ALA A 26 1.13 5.73 23.33
CA ALA A 26 2.39 5.99 22.65
C ALA A 26 2.20 6.56 21.23
N GLY A 27 1.12 6.19 20.53
CA GLY A 27 0.79 6.66 19.18
C GLY A 27 1.99 6.63 18.23
N ASN A 28 2.17 7.70 17.45
CA ASN A 28 3.30 7.87 16.52
C ASN A 28 4.57 8.40 17.16
N PHE A 29 4.49 8.92 18.39
CA PHE A 29 5.58 9.68 19.00
C PHE A 29 6.88 8.87 19.17
N PRO A 30 6.87 7.61 19.69
CA PRO A 30 8.11 6.83 19.81
C PRO A 30 8.80 6.58 18.47
N GLY A 31 8.04 6.27 17.43
CA GLY A 31 8.57 6.08 16.09
C GLY A 31 9.16 7.35 15.51
N LEU A 32 8.52 8.50 15.73
CA LEU A 32 9.04 9.80 15.30
C LEU A 32 10.41 10.10 15.96
N VAL A 33 10.51 9.90 17.28
CA VAL A 33 11.78 10.10 18.00
C VAL A 33 12.86 9.15 17.48
N LEU A 34 12.53 7.85 17.34
CA LEU A 34 13.49 6.87 16.83
C LEU A 34 13.93 7.20 15.40
N TRP A 35 13.01 7.62 14.54
CA TRP A 35 13.28 8.02 13.16
C TRP A 35 14.15 9.28 13.08
N THR A 36 13.99 10.22 14.00
CA THR A 36 14.81 11.43 14.07
C THR A 36 16.26 11.09 14.45
N ILE A 37 16.43 10.15 15.39
CA ILE A 37 17.76 9.71 15.84
C ILE A 37 18.42 8.78 14.80
N ASN A 38 17.62 7.90 14.18
CA ASN A 38 18.13 6.88 13.27
C ASN A 38 17.11 6.61 12.15
N LYS A 39 17.37 7.11 10.94
CA LYS A 39 16.55 6.88 9.76
C LYS A 39 16.43 5.39 9.35
N ASP A 40 17.31 4.54 9.86
CA ASP A 40 17.31 3.10 9.65
C ASP A 40 16.72 2.32 10.83
N CYS A 41 15.98 2.95 11.73
CA CYS A 41 15.42 2.31 12.92
C CYS A 41 14.56 1.07 12.60
N LEU A 42 13.89 1.02 11.45
CA LEU A 42 13.13 -0.16 11.01
C LEU A 42 14.00 -1.42 10.85
N LYS A 43 15.28 -1.27 10.51
CA LYS A 43 16.23 -2.40 10.42
C LYS A 43 16.57 -3.04 11.79
N ALA A 44 16.16 -2.41 12.89
CA ALA A 44 16.35 -2.98 14.23
C ALA A 44 15.34 -4.08 14.55
N PHE A 45 14.21 -4.11 13.86
CA PHE A 45 13.17 -5.10 14.05
C PHE A 45 13.44 -6.36 13.24
N LYS A 46 13.13 -7.51 13.86
CA LYS A 46 13.18 -8.84 13.24
C LYS A 46 11.74 -9.27 12.95
N VAL A 47 11.34 -9.10 11.71
CA VAL A 47 10.02 -9.51 11.23
C VAL A 47 10.21 -10.77 10.40
N ASP A 48 9.91 -11.92 11.01
CA ASP A 48 10.07 -13.23 10.38
C ASP A 48 8.77 -13.73 9.71
N CYS A 49 7.65 -13.02 9.91
CA CYS A 49 6.36 -13.32 9.28
C CYS A 49 6.16 -12.53 7.98
N PRO A 50 5.28 -13.00 7.07
CA PRO A 50 4.93 -12.27 5.87
C PRO A 50 4.35 -10.89 6.15
N ILE A 51 4.74 -9.91 5.33
CA ILE A 51 4.21 -8.55 5.33
C ILE A 51 3.36 -8.38 4.08
N VAL A 52 2.10 -7.96 4.28
CA VAL A 52 1.17 -7.51 3.24
C VAL A 52 1.00 -6.01 3.40
N ALA A 53 1.40 -5.24 2.41
CA ALA A 53 1.22 -3.79 2.39
C ALA A 53 0.03 -3.42 1.49
N VAL A 54 -0.85 -2.58 1.98
CA VAL A 54 -1.96 -2.00 1.22
C VAL A 54 -1.69 -0.52 1.03
N THR A 55 -1.69 -0.07 -0.23
CA THR A 55 -1.44 1.32 -0.60
C THR A 55 -2.40 1.78 -1.69
N GLY A 56 -2.46 3.07 -1.92
CA GLY A 56 -3.36 3.74 -2.85
C GLY A 56 -4.01 4.95 -2.21
N THR A 57 -4.51 5.89 -2.98
CA THR A 57 -5.06 7.14 -2.44
C THR A 57 -6.31 6.89 -1.59
N ASN A 58 -7.22 6.06 -2.06
CA ASN A 58 -8.49 5.76 -1.40
C ASN A 58 -8.64 4.28 -1.05
N GLY A 59 -9.36 3.98 0.05
CA GLY A 59 -9.72 2.62 0.44
C GLY A 59 -8.67 1.84 1.22
N LYS A 60 -7.47 2.38 1.45
CA LYS A 60 -6.38 1.71 2.19
C LYS A 60 -6.84 1.09 3.51
N THR A 61 -7.42 1.91 4.38
CA THR A 61 -7.88 1.50 5.71
C THR A 61 -8.93 0.41 5.64
N SER A 62 -9.93 0.58 4.75
CA SER A 62 -11.00 -0.41 4.58
C SER A 62 -10.44 -1.77 4.15
N VAL A 63 -9.60 -1.78 3.11
CA VAL A 63 -9.01 -3.03 2.60
C VAL A 63 -8.07 -3.66 3.62
N THR A 64 -7.24 -2.87 4.32
CA THR A 64 -6.36 -3.35 5.38
C THR A 64 -7.16 -4.03 6.49
N ASN A 65 -8.27 -3.41 6.92
CA ASN A 65 -9.15 -3.96 7.94
C ASN A 65 -9.85 -5.25 7.48
N TYR A 66 -10.35 -5.30 6.24
CA TYR A 66 -10.97 -6.51 5.69
C TYR A 66 -9.97 -7.66 5.60
N LEU A 67 -8.78 -7.45 5.07
CA LEU A 67 -7.73 -8.48 5.02
C LEU A 67 -7.35 -8.96 6.41
N SER A 68 -7.17 -8.03 7.36
CA SER A 68 -6.86 -8.38 8.75
C SER A 68 -7.95 -9.22 9.39
N HIS A 69 -9.22 -8.89 9.12
CA HIS A 69 -10.37 -9.65 9.61
C HIS A 69 -10.44 -11.06 8.99
N ILE A 70 -10.24 -11.18 7.69
CA ILE A 70 -10.24 -12.46 6.97
C ILE A 70 -9.16 -13.38 7.55
N PHE A 71 -7.93 -12.89 7.70
CA PHE A 71 -6.84 -13.70 8.25
C PHE A 71 -7.06 -14.06 9.73
N ALA A 72 -7.57 -13.11 10.53
CA ALA A 72 -7.90 -13.36 11.93
C ALA A 72 -9.02 -14.41 12.09
N SER A 73 -10.04 -14.38 11.22
CA SER A 73 -11.11 -15.38 11.17
C SER A 73 -10.60 -16.77 10.83
N GLY A 74 -9.48 -16.84 10.07
CA GLY A 74 -8.73 -18.09 9.82
C GLY A 74 -7.80 -18.51 10.97
N GLY A 75 -7.94 -17.90 12.16
CA GLY A 75 -7.15 -18.23 13.36
C GLY A 75 -5.70 -17.68 13.35
N LYS A 76 -5.39 -16.73 12.47
CA LYS A 76 -4.05 -16.15 12.37
C LYS A 76 -3.91 -14.97 13.32
N LYS A 77 -2.72 -14.84 13.92
CA LYS A 77 -2.34 -13.66 14.72
C LYS A 77 -1.87 -12.56 13.79
N ILE A 78 -2.64 -11.48 13.71
CA ILE A 78 -2.39 -10.34 12.83
C ILE A 78 -1.92 -9.14 13.65
N ILE A 79 -0.96 -8.41 13.10
CA ILE A 79 -0.60 -7.06 13.54
C ILE A 79 -0.90 -6.12 12.38
N THR A 80 -1.67 -5.06 12.67
CA THR A 80 -2.02 -4.01 11.71
C THR A 80 -1.86 -2.64 12.36
N ASN A 81 -1.57 -1.63 11.57
CA ASN A 81 -1.46 -0.26 12.08
C ASN A 81 -2.86 0.37 12.20
N PRO A 82 -3.10 1.13 13.28
CA PRO A 82 -4.32 1.89 13.44
C PRO A 82 -4.42 3.00 12.39
N GLU A 83 -5.62 3.51 12.18
CA GLU A 83 -5.92 4.59 11.25
C GLU A 83 -4.97 5.79 11.41
N GLY A 84 -4.54 6.36 10.29
CA GLY A 84 -3.65 7.50 10.25
C GLY A 84 -2.17 7.21 10.55
N ASN A 85 -1.79 5.97 10.87
CA ASN A 85 -0.42 5.58 11.18
C ASN A 85 0.28 4.87 10.00
N ASN A 86 0.06 5.37 8.78
CA ASN A 86 0.50 4.79 7.52
C ASN A 86 1.88 5.27 7.03
N LEU A 87 2.55 6.11 7.83
CA LEU A 87 3.91 6.59 7.55
C LEU A 87 4.96 5.68 8.21
N ASP A 88 6.20 5.83 7.79
CA ASP A 88 7.37 5.13 8.35
C ASP A 88 7.47 5.25 9.88
N THR A 89 7.17 6.42 10.44
CA THR A 89 7.18 6.67 11.89
C THR A 89 6.06 5.90 12.60
N GLY A 90 4.88 5.82 11.99
CA GLY A 90 3.76 5.04 12.52
C GLY A 90 4.06 3.54 12.53
N ILE A 91 4.59 3.02 11.43
CA ILE A 91 5.02 1.62 11.32
C ILE A 91 6.14 1.32 12.32
N CYS A 92 7.09 2.24 12.53
CA CYS A 92 8.13 2.08 13.55
C CYS A 92 7.54 1.98 14.96
N SER A 93 6.58 2.85 15.32
CA SER A 93 5.87 2.79 16.61
C SER A 93 5.10 1.48 16.77
N LEU A 94 4.40 1.03 15.72
CA LEU A 94 3.68 -0.24 15.72
C LEU A 94 4.61 -1.42 16.03
N LEU A 95 5.70 -1.54 15.29
CA LEU A 95 6.66 -2.63 15.48
C LEU A 95 7.29 -2.57 16.87
N LEU A 96 7.58 -1.38 17.38
CA LEU A 96 8.11 -1.17 18.72
C LEU A 96 7.13 -1.66 19.80
N ASN A 97 5.83 -1.40 19.65
CA ASN A 97 4.82 -1.88 20.60
C ASN A 97 4.69 -3.41 20.60
N HIS A 98 4.87 -4.05 19.45
CA HIS A 98 4.63 -5.48 19.26
C HIS A 98 5.89 -6.36 19.26
N CYS A 99 7.10 -5.80 19.33
CA CYS A 99 8.32 -6.58 19.42
C CYS A 99 8.70 -6.96 20.88
N ASP A 100 9.52 -7.97 21.03
CA ASP A 100 10.19 -8.28 22.29
C ASP A 100 11.45 -7.38 22.52
N MET A 101 12.16 -7.60 23.64
CA MET A 101 13.40 -6.86 23.98
C MET A 101 14.57 -7.14 23.02
N ARG A 102 14.43 -8.13 22.14
CA ARG A 102 15.42 -8.46 21.09
C ARG A 102 14.99 -7.91 19.73
N GLY A 103 13.87 -7.14 19.68
CA GLY A 103 13.30 -6.56 18.48
C GLY A 103 12.54 -7.55 17.60
N ARG A 104 12.22 -8.76 18.07
CA ARG A 104 11.48 -9.75 17.31
C ARG A 104 9.99 -9.50 17.44
N VAL A 105 9.31 -9.46 16.31
CA VAL A 105 7.85 -9.30 16.20
C VAL A 105 7.22 -10.69 16.11
N HIS A 106 6.22 -10.94 16.95
CA HIS A 106 5.54 -12.23 17.06
C HIS A 106 4.12 -12.15 16.51
N ALA A 107 3.99 -12.45 15.22
CA ALA A 107 2.71 -12.52 14.49
C ALA A 107 2.79 -13.59 13.40
N ASP A 108 1.63 -14.00 12.86
CA ASP A 108 1.57 -14.83 11.66
C ASP A 108 1.63 -13.99 10.39
N TYR A 109 1.07 -12.76 10.44
CA TYR A 109 1.12 -11.77 9.35
C TYR A 109 1.20 -10.34 9.92
N LEU A 110 1.89 -9.48 9.20
CA LEU A 110 1.70 -8.03 9.28
C LEU A 110 0.86 -7.59 8.08
N VAL A 111 -0.28 -6.95 8.33
CA VAL A 111 -1.11 -6.33 7.29
C VAL A 111 -1.05 -4.82 7.52
N LEU A 112 -0.32 -4.11 6.67
CA LEU A 112 0.05 -2.72 6.91
C LEU A 112 -0.57 -1.79 5.86
N GLU A 113 -1.34 -0.81 6.32
CA GLU A 113 -1.63 0.36 5.53
C GLU A 113 -0.36 1.20 5.36
N THR A 114 -0.02 1.58 4.14
CA THR A 114 1.19 2.35 3.87
C THR A 114 0.88 3.46 2.86
N ASP A 115 1.31 4.67 3.17
CA ASP A 115 1.24 5.80 2.24
C ASP A 115 2.11 5.52 1.00
N GLU A 116 1.66 5.91 -0.17
CA GLU A 116 2.28 5.60 -1.46
C GLU A 116 3.72 6.14 -1.54
N SER A 117 3.93 7.34 -0.99
CA SER A 117 5.26 7.97 -0.98
C SER A 117 6.25 7.27 -0.04
N HIS A 118 5.74 6.52 0.95
CA HIS A 118 6.53 5.83 1.97
C HIS A 118 6.78 4.35 1.65
N VAL A 119 6.11 3.77 0.65
CA VAL A 119 6.35 2.39 0.20
C VAL A 119 7.84 2.11 -0.03
N PRO A 120 8.58 2.88 -0.84
CA PRO A 120 10.02 2.63 -1.05
C PRO A 120 10.84 2.82 0.23
N VAL A 121 10.45 3.76 1.08
CA VAL A 121 11.19 4.11 2.31
C VAL A 121 11.09 3.01 3.35
N VAL A 122 9.89 2.47 3.57
CA VAL A 122 9.61 1.42 4.55
C VAL A 122 10.18 0.08 4.08
N TYR A 123 9.87 -0.30 2.83
CA TYR A 123 10.16 -1.66 2.35
C TYR A 123 11.55 -1.81 1.73
N SER A 124 12.35 -0.75 1.65
CA SER A 124 13.81 -0.87 1.56
C SER A 124 14.47 -1.36 2.86
N LYS A 125 13.73 -1.38 3.97
CA LYS A 125 14.22 -1.73 5.32
C LYS A 125 13.50 -2.92 5.94
N LEU A 126 12.30 -3.24 5.48
CA LEU A 126 11.49 -4.40 5.87
C LEU A 126 11.28 -5.30 4.66
N ASN A 127 11.33 -6.60 4.89
CA ASN A 127 11.15 -7.59 3.82
C ASN A 127 9.68 -7.76 3.49
N LEU A 128 9.19 -7.02 2.47
CA LEU A 128 7.82 -7.09 1.97
C LEU A 128 7.62 -8.35 1.14
N GLN A 129 6.50 -9.07 1.36
CA GLN A 129 6.13 -10.24 0.54
C GLN A 129 5.03 -9.93 -0.45
N THR A 130 4.09 -9.05 -0.09
CA THR A 130 2.95 -8.72 -0.98
C THR A 130 2.65 -7.22 -0.91
N LEU A 131 2.58 -6.58 -2.07
CA LEU A 131 2.11 -5.21 -2.23
C LEU A 131 0.76 -5.20 -2.93
N VAL A 132 -0.25 -4.59 -2.32
CA VAL A 132 -1.58 -4.35 -2.89
C VAL A 132 -1.71 -2.88 -3.23
N LEU A 133 -1.98 -2.57 -4.48
CA LEU A 133 -2.18 -1.22 -5.01
C LEU A 133 -3.63 -1.05 -5.46
N LEU A 134 -4.34 -0.12 -4.83
CA LEU A 134 -5.77 0.06 -5.03
C LEU A 134 -6.08 1.07 -6.14
N ASN A 135 -5.54 2.27 -6.05
CA ASN A 135 -5.82 3.37 -6.97
C ASN A 135 -4.86 4.55 -6.75
N PHE A 136 -4.79 5.44 -7.75
CA PHE A 136 -4.16 6.74 -7.63
C PHE A 136 -5.14 7.83 -8.04
N PHE A 137 -5.50 8.69 -7.09
CA PHE A 137 -6.33 9.87 -7.32
C PHE A 137 -5.56 11.14 -7.01
N ARG A 138 -5.95 12.22 -7.67
CA ARG A 138 -5.52 13.56 -7.30
C ARG A 138 -6.25 13.94 -6.01
N ASP A 139 -5.52 14.29 -4.97
CA ASP A 139 -6.12 14.93 -3.81
C ASP A 139 -6.51 16.38 -4.16
N GLN A 140 -7.60 16.90 -3.55
CA GLN A 140 -8.20 18.20 -3.92
C GLN A 140 -7.22 19.39 -3.78
N LEU A 141 -6.12 19.21 -3.07
CA LEU A 141 -5.09 20.23 -2.80
C LEU A 141 -3.87 20.09 -3.71
N ASP A 142 -3.80 19.08 -4.56
CA ASP A 142 -2.58 18.73 -5.27
C ASP A 142 -2.43 19.43 -6.62
N ARG A 143 -1.21 19.89 -6.87
CA ARG A 143 -0.81 20.51 -8.12
C ARG A 143 -0.53 19.43 -9.18
N ASN A 144 -0.74 19.77 -10.45
CA ASN A 144 -0.38 18.93 -11.59
C ASN A 144 1.06 18.44 -11.46
N GLY A 145 1.26 17.13 -11.35
CA GLY A 145 2.56 16.48 -11.25
C GLY A 145 2.82 15.67 -9.98
N GLU A 146 2.06 15.86 -8.90
CA GLU A 146 2.28 15.09 -7.65
C GLU A 146 1.89 13.62 -7.82
N VAL A 147 0.74 13.32 -8.44
CA VAL A 147 0.29 11.94 -8.68
C VAL A 147 1.30 11.18 -9.55
N GLU A 148 1.76 11.77 -10.65
CA GLU A 148 2.78 11.14 -11.51
C GLU A 148 4.10 10.91 -10.76
N THR A 149 4.49 11.86 -9.91
CA THR A 149 5.69 11.72 -9.07
C THR A 149 5.57 10.54 -8.09
N LEU A 150 4.39 10.35 -7.49
CA LEU A 150 4.11 9.21 -6.61
C LEU A 150 4.16 7.88 -7.38
N ILE A 151 3.50 7.84 -8.54
CA ILE A 151 3.51 6.66 -9.41
C ILE A 151 4.95 6.28 -9.82
N LEU A 152 5.77 7.26 -10.19
CA LEU A 152 7.16 7.03 -10.55
C LEU A 152 8.00 6.52 -9.38
N LYS A 153 7.76 7.00 -8.16
CA LYS A 153 8.42 6.46 -6.94
C LYS A 153 8.07 5.00 -6.70
N VAL A 154 6.78 4.65 -6.79
CA VAL A 154 6.33 3.27 -6.63
C VAL A 154 6.85 2.41 -7.78
N LYS A 155 6.80 2.89 -9.03
CA LYS A 155 7.36 2.20 -10.19
C LYS A 155 8.84 1.84 -9.97
N LYS A 156 9.65 2.82 -9.54
CA LYS A 156 11.08 2.60 -9.26
C LYS A 156 11.32 1.53 -8.19
N PHE A 157 10.47 1.47 -7.18
CA PHE A 157 10.53 0.40 -6.18
C PHE A 157 10.20 -0.96 -6.80
N LEU A 158 9.15 -1.03 -7.63
CA LEU A 158 8.71 -2.25 -8.30
C LEU A 158 9.73 -2.78 -9.32
N GLU A 159 10.58 -1.96 -9.92
CA GLU A 159 11.60 -2.38 -10.90
C GLU A 159 12.54 -3.49 -10.36
N THR A 160 12.71 -3.56 -9.04
CA THR A 160 13.57 -4.55 -8.37
C THR A 160 12.81 -5.42 -7.36
N PHE A 161 11.51 -5.23 -7.24
CA PHE A 161 10.69 -6.01 -6.30
C PHE A 161 10.30 -7.35 -6.92
N GLU A 162 10.54 -8.45 -6.19
CA GLU A 162 10.29 -9.82 -6.64
C GLU A 162 9.11 -10.49 -5.92
N GLY A 163 8.51 -9.81 -4.93
CA GLY A 163 7.34 -10.29 -4.19
C GLY A 163 6.05 -10.24 -5.02
N ASN A 164 4.95 -10.65 -4.40
CA ASN A 164 3.63 -10.57 -5.03
C ASN A 164 3.18 -9.11 -5.16
N VAL A 165 2.67 -8.75 -6.32
CA VAL A 165 2.09 -7.42 -6.59
C VAL A 165 0.65 -7.62 -7.04
N VAL A 166 -0.31 -7.10 -6.27
CA VAL A 166 -1.74 -7.18 -6.55
C VAL A 166 -2.24 -5.81 -6.99
N LEU A 167 -2.68 -5.69 -8.22
CA LEU A 167 -2.97 -4.44 -8.92
C LEU A 167 -4.43 -4.35 -9.34
N ASN A 168 -5.02 -3.18 -9.20
CA ASN A 168 -6.31 -2.87 -9.79
C ASN A 168 -6.17 -2.71 -11.31
N ALA A 169 -6.78 -3.62 -12.07
CA ALA A 169 -6.79 -3.57 -13.55
C ALA A 169 -7.64 -2.42 -14.10
N ASP A 170 -8.58 -1.91 -13.30
CA ASP A 170 -9.53 -0.88 -13.72
C ASP A 170 -8.97 0.56 -13.57
N ASP A 171 -7.83 0.72 -12.91
CA ASP A 171 -7.12 2.01 -12.81
C ASP A 171 -5.91 2.03 -13.76
N PRO A 172 -5.89 2.87 -14.82
CA PRO A 172 -4.76 2.96 -15.75
C PRO A 172 -3.43 3.28 -15.09
N ASN A 173 -3.46 4.08 -14.02
CA ASN A 173 -2.27 4.47 -13.26
C ASN A 173 -1.69 3.33 -12.44
N VAL A 174 -2.54 2.43 -11.94
CA VAL A 174 -2.13 1.22 -11.23
C VAL A 174 -1.75 0.12 -12.22
N ALA A 175 -2.59 -0.11 -13.22
CA ALA A 175 -2.41 -1.17 -14.20
C ALA A 175 -1.04 -1.13 -14.91
N ARG A 176 -0.56 0.08 -15.27
CA ARG A 176 0.77 0.27 -15.90
C ARG A 176 1.94 -0.18 -15.03
N LEU A 177 1.76 -0.24 -13.71
CA LEU A 177 2.83 -0.63 -12.78
C LEU A 177 3.17 -2.11 -12.84
N GLY A 178 2.27 -2.95 -13.34
CA GLY A 178 2.58 -4.36 -13.57
C GLY A 178 3.67 -4.59 -14.63
N LEU A 179 3.95 -3.59 -15.45
CA LEU A 179 5.01 -3.62 -16.44
C LEU A 179 6.35 -3.06 -15.91
N ALA A 180 6.42 -2.64 -14.64
CA ALA A 180 7.63 -2.03 -14.08
C ALA A 180 8.80 -3.01 -13.99
N ASN A 181 8.55 -4.28 -13.67
CA ASN A 181 9.55 -5.34 -13.60
C ASN A 181 9.15 -6.53 -14.50
N PRO A 182 9.65 -6.62 -15.74
CA PRO A 182 9.31 -7.72 -16.65
C PRO A 182 9.74 -9.11 -16.16
N ASN A 183 10.69 -9.16 -15.21
CA ASN A 183 11.18 -10.42 -14.63
C ASN A 183 10.30 -10.92 -13.48
N ASN A 184 9.53 -10.05 -12.83
CA ASN A 184 8.60 -10.47 -11.79
C ASN A 184 7.38 -11.19 -12.41
N LYS A 185 7.21 -12.47 -12.09
CA LYS A 185 6.08 -13.30 -12.54
C LYS A 185 4.92 -13.34 -11.54
N ASN A 186 5.06 -12.66 -10.40
CA ASN A 186 4.07 -12.64 -9.33
C ASN A 186 3.22 -11.34 -9.39
N ILE A 187 2.82 -10.96 -10.59
CA ILE A 187 1.91 -9.83 -10.83
C ILE A 187 0.50 -10.38 -11.00
N HIS A 188 -0.39 -9.93 -10.15
CA HIS A 188 -1.80 -10.36 -10.11
C HIS A 188 -2.70 -9.15 -10.31
N TYR A 189 -3.78 -9.33 -11.06
CA TYR A 189 -4.74 -8.28 -11.30
C TYR A 189 -6.12 -8.64 -10.74
N PHE A 190 -6.77 -7.65 -10.15
CA PHE A 190 -8.19 -7.73 -9.79
C PHE A 190 -8.98 -6.65 -10.52
N SER A 191 -10.25 -6.90 -10.76
CA SER A 191 -11.19 -5.94 -11.33
C SER A 191 -12.57 -6.09 -10.73
N VAL A 192 -13.43 -5.10 -11.01
CA VAL A 192 -14.86 -5.16 -10.71
C VAL A 192 -15.61 -5.06 -12.02
N ASP A 193 -16.48 -6.03 -12.30
CA ASP A 193 -17.35 -5.99 -13.47
C ASP A 193 -18.36 -4.83 -13.37
N ARG A 194 -19.02 -4.54 -14.46
CA ARG A 194 -20.05 -3.51 -14.53
C ARG A 194 -21.14 -3.78 -13.49
N TYR A 195 -21.45 -2.78 -12.69
CA TYR A 195 -22.53 -2.83 -11.70
C TYR A 195 -23.52 -1.68 -11.92
N GLN A 196 -24.63 -1.66 -11.19
CA GLN A 196 -25.73 -0.71 -11.39
C GLN A 196 -25.31 0.77 -11.29
N GLY A 197 -24.25 1.09 -10.52
CA GLY A 197 -23.71 2.45 -10.38
C GLY A 197 -22.73 2.87 -11.47
N ALA A 198 -22.33 1.96 -12.37
CA ALA A 198 -21.40 2.27 -13.44
C ALA A 198 -22.05 3.15 -14.53
N THR A 199 -21.27 4.04 -15.14
CA THR A 199 -21.73 4.97 -16.17
C THR A 199 -20.92 4.86 -17.45
N ASP A 200 -21.54 5.15 -18.59
CA ASP A 200 -20.87 5.25 -19.90
C ASP A 200 -20.29 6.64 -20.16
N LYS A 201 -20.55 7.59 -19.27
CA LYS A 201 -20.11 8.98 -19.42
C LYS A 201 -18.86 9.22 -18.57
N PRO A 202 -17.83 9.90 -19.11
CA PRO A 202 -16.66 10.26 -18.32
C PRO A 202 -17.07 11.22 -17.20
N TYR A 203 -16.43 11.09 -16.07
CA TYR A 203 -16.48 12.11 -15.03
C TYR A 203 -15.68 13.34 -15.47
N GLU A 204 -16.01 14.51 -14.92
CA GLU A 204 -15.37 15.79 -15.32
C GLU A 204 -13.86 15.86 -15.03
N VAL A 205 -13.34 14.98 -14.20
CA VAL A 205 -11.92 14.96 -13.80
C VAL A 205 -11.11 14.15 -14.79
N GLY A 206 -10.15 14.81 -15.47
CA GLY A 206 -9.41 14.27 -16.60
C GLY A 206 -8.22 13.35 -16.27
N GLU A 207 -8.20 12.66 -15.11
CA GLU A 207 -7.19 11.65 -14.81
C GLU A 207 -7.46 10.37 -15.60
N GLY A 208 -6.40 9.64 -15.95
CA GLY A 208 -6.54 8.40 -16.72
C GLY A 208 -7.11 8.56 -18.12
N LYS A 209 -7.10 9.78 -18.67
CA LYS A 209 -7.63 10.06 -20.00
C LYS A 209 -6.72 9.58 -21.14
N PHE A 210 -5.42 9.67 -20.96
CA PHE A 210 -4.44 9.33 -22.00
C PHE A 210 -3.62 8.12 -21.63
N CYS A 211 -3.28 7.33 -22.64
CA CYS A 211 -2.43 6.17 -22.50
C CYS A 211 -1.02 6.59 -22.04
N PRO A 212 -0.49 6.04 -20.93
CA PRO A 212 0.82 6.41 -20.41
C PRO A 212 1.99 5.96 -21.28
N PHE A 213 1.74 5.20 -22.37
CA PHE A 213 2.76 4.66 -23.24
C PHE A 213 2.80 5.33 -24.64
N CYS A 214 1.68 5.87 -25.11
CA CYS A 214 1.61 6.40 -26.48
C CYS A 214 0.76 7.67 -26.62
N ASP A 215 0.34 8.28 -25.50
CA ASP A 215 -0.44 9.53 -25.41
C ASP A 215 -1.77 9.52 -26.18
N THR A 216 -2.24 8.36 -26.63
CA THR A 216 -3.56 8.22 -27.29
C THR A 216 -4.65 8.24 -26.23
N GLU A 217 -5.76 8.89 -26.51
CA GLU A 217 -6.92 8.91 -25.63
C GLU A 217 -7.42 7.47 -25.40
N LEU A 218 -7.61 7.10 -24.11
CA LEU A 218 -8.13 5.79 -23.72
C LEU A 218 -9.63 5.70 -24.01
N VAL A 219 -10.07 4.55 -24.47
CA VAL A 219 -11.48 4.22 -24.65
C VAL A 219 -11.96 3.44 -23.44
N TYR A 220 -13.07 3.88 -22.85
CA TYR A 220 -13.69 3.22 -21.72
C TYR A 220 -14.98 2.51 -22.16
N ASP A 221 -15.11 1.26 -21.80
CA ASP A 221 -16.36 0.50 -21.98
C ASP A 221 -17.40 0.98 -20.95
N TYR A 222 -16.95 1.31 -19.75
CA TYR A 222 -17.71 1.95 -18.67
C TYR A 222 -16.78 2.51 -17.61
N TYR A 223 -17.30 3.46 -16.82
CA TYR A 223 -16.65 4.01 -15.65
C TYR A 223 -17.35 3.51 -14.39
N GLN A 224 -16.58 3.08 -13.40
CA GLN A 224 -17.08 2.71 -12.07
C GLN A 224 -17.12 3.95 -11.16
N TYR A 225 -16.02 4.66 -11.11
CA TYR A 225 -15.84 5.88 -10.34
C TYR A 225 -14.67 6.70 -10.90
N SER A 226 -14.88 7.97 -11.21
CA SER A 226 -13.87 8.86 -11.79
C SER A 226 -13.20 8.24 -13.04
N HIS A 227 -11.89 7.99 -13.02
CA HIS A 227 -11.12 7.34 -14.09
C HIS A 227 -10.97 5.83 -13.92
N ILE A 228 -11.56 5.27 -12.89
CA ILE A 228 -11.56 3.81 -12.67
C ILE A 228 -12.70 3.20 -13.48
N GLY A 229 -12.38 2.20 -14.28
CA GLY A 229 -13.35 1.50 -15.12
C GLY A 229 -12.67 0.57 -16.11
N LYS A 230 -13.46 -0.10 -16.92
CA LYS A 230 -12.91 -0.97 -17.96
C LYS A 230 -12.47 -0.13 -19.16
N PHE A 231 -11.18 -0.13 -19.44
CA PHE A 231 -10.55 0.70 -20.45
C PHE A 231 -9.60 -0.06 -21.35
N HIS A 232 -9.32 0.51 -22.50
CA HIS A 232 -8.27 0.04 -23.39
C HIS A 232 -7.69 1.20 -24.23
N CYS A 233 -6.46 1.04 -24.67
CA CYS A 233 -5.84 1.92 -25.65
C CYS A 233 -6.07 1.38 -27.07
N PRO A 234 -6.76 2.11 -27.96
CA PRO A 234 -7.02 1.64 -29.32
C PRO A 234 -5.77 1.57 -30.20
N LYS A 235 -4.68 2.21 -29.77
CA LYS A 235 -3.43 2.24 -30.56
C LYS A 235 -2.43 1.16 -30.13
N CYS A 236 -2.18 0.98 -28.84
CA CYS A 236 -1.14 0.07 -28.36
C CYS A 236 -1.69 -1.14 -27.58
N GLY A 237 -3.01 -1.22 -27.36
CA GLY A 237 -3.66 -2.33 -26.66
C GLY A 237 -3.51 -2.30 -25.13
N PHE A 238 -2.88 -1.28 -24.54
CA PHE A 238 -2.80 -1.18 -23.09
C PHE A 238 -4.19 -1.12 -22.47
N GLY A 239 -4.39 -1.85 -21.36
CA GLY A 239 -5.66 -1.93 -20.64
C GLY A 239 -6.50 -3.16 -20.94
N ASN A 240 -6.18 -3.96 -21.99
CA ASN A 240 -6.80 -5.27 -22.24
C ASN A 240 -6.19 -6.33 -21.31
N ILE A 241 -6.43 -6.17 -19.99
CA ILE A 241 -5.90 -7.04 -18.95
C ILE A 241 -6.99 -8.02 -18.55
N GLU A 242 -6.70 -9.34 -18.61
CA GLU A 242 -7.54 -10.36 -18.00
C GLU A 242 -7.17 -10.49 -16.52
N PRO A 243 -8.06 -10.09 -15.58
CA PRO A 243 -7.76 -10.18 -14.16
C PRO A 243 -7.88 -11.64 -13.68
N GLU A 244 -7.03 -12.06 -12.74
CA GLU A 244 -7.15 -13.36 -12.07
C GLU A 244 -8.38 -13.40 -11.14
N VAL A 245 -8.79 -12.25 -10.62
CA VAL A 245 -9.95 -12.11 -9.74
C VAL A 245 -10.85 -11.00 -10.27
N GLU A 246 -12.07 -11.35 -10.63
CA GLU A 246 -13.09 -10.39 -11.06
C GLU A 246 -14.30 -10.48 -10.13
N ILE A 247 -14.69 -9.35 -9.55
CA ILE A 247 -15.88 -9.23 -8.72
C ILE A 247 -17.08 -9.01 -9.65
N LYS A 248 -18.06 -9.92 -9.59
CA LYS A 248 -19.27 -9.87 -10.41
C LYS A 248 -20.53 -9.70 -9.57
N ASN A 249 -21.60 -9.21 -10.20
CA ASN A 249 -22.91 -9.06 -9.60
C ASN A 249 -22.90 -8.23 -8.30
N VAL A 250 -22.20 -7.08 -8.33
CA VAL A 250 -22.17 -6.17 -7.19
C VAL A 250 -23.54 -5.54 -7.00
N ASP A 251 -24.13 -5.77 -5.82
CA ASP A 251 -25.36 -5.13 -5.35
C ASP A 251 -24.99 -4.15 -4.24
N LEU A 252 -25.38 -2.88 -4.40
CA LEU A 252 -25.11 -1.80 -3.45
C LEU A 252 -26.35 -1.41 -2.63
N THR A 253 -27.44 -2.20 -2.68
CA THR A 253 -28.68 -1.97 -1.91
C THR A 253 -28.60 -2.50 -0.50
#